data_c88660c63448da5c2550f1bf343fd011
#
_entry.id   c88660c63448da5c2550f1bf343fd011
#
_cell.length_a   1.000
_cell.length_b   1.000
_cell.length_c   1.000
_cell.angle_alpha   90.00
_cell.angle_beta   90.00
_cell.angle_gamma   90.00
#
_symmetry.space_group_name_H-M   'P 1'
#
loop_
_entity.id
_entity.type
_entity.pdbx_description
1 polymer ?
#
loop_
_entity_poly.entity_id
_entity_poly.type
_entity_poly.pdbx_seq_one_letter_code
_entity_poly.pdbx_strand_id
1 'polypeptide(L)'
;YMLAGIAAAVIYCFLSREIELTEKNAKDKPSAIKLSPQSKKIVTKLAALFSLDSFAGGFVLQSIVSFWFFTRFDVTLSDLSMVFSIAGVLTAFSFIVATKLADRIGLINTMVFTHIPSNALMIFVAFAPTFQIAFLLYLARMGMSQMDVPTRQSYLASVVKDEERIAAAGITNTSRNITQAVSPSIAGVLIQSLLLSAPFVLGGALKIIYDVLLYSNFKKIKPEHEQDK
;
A
#
# COMPACT_ATOMS: atom_id res chain seq x y z
N TYR A 1 -14.96 -9.41 13.51
CA TYR A 1 -15.04 -9.91 12.13
C TYR A 1 -16.47 -10.25 11.72
N MET A 2 -17.24 -11.01 12.54
CA MET A 2 -18.61 -11.43 12.21
C MET A 2 -19.55 -10.24 12.00
N LEU A 3 -19.55 -9.25 12.90
CA LEU A 3 -20.36 -8.03 12.75
C LEU A 3 -19.99 -7.22 11.51
N ALA A 4 -18.70 -7.09 11.23
CA ALA A 4 -18.23 -6.41 10.01
C ALA A 4 -18.65 -7.15 8.73
N GLY A 5 -18.62 -8.49 8.75
CA GLY A 5 -19.10 -9.31 7.65
C GLY A 5 -20.61 -9.17 7.41
N ILE A 6 -21.41 -9.15 8.48
CA ILE A 6 -22.86 -8.92 8.39
C ILE A 6 -23.15 -7.51 7.87
N ALA A 7 -22.46 -6.48 8.38
CA ALA A 7 -22.61 -5.11 7.88
C ALA A 7 -22.26 -5.00 6.39
N ALA A 8 -21.18 -5.62 5.96
CA ALA A 8 -20.81 -5.67 4.54
C ALA A 8 -21.88 -6.38 3.69
N ALA A 9 -22.39 -7.53 4.14
CA ALA A 9 -23.46 -8.25 3.44
C ALA A 9 -24.73 -7.40 3.31
N VAL A 10 -25.12 -6.70 4.38
CA VAL A 10 -26.28 -5.78 4.35
C VAL A 10 -26.05 -4.66 3.33
N ILE A 11 -24.86 -4.03 3.32
CA ILE A 11 -24.52 -2.99 2.36
C ILE A 11 -24.60 -3.55 0.92
N TYR A 12 -24.09 -4.75 0.69
CA TYR A 12 -24.18 -5.41 -0.63
C TYR A 12 -25.62 -5.64 -1.11
N CYS A 13 -26.55 -5.93 -0.18
CA CYS A 13 -27.97 -6.10 -0.54
C CYS A 13 -28.63 -4.78 -1.00
N PHE A 14 -28.09 -3.62 -0.63
CA PHE A 14 -28.58 -2.30 -1.06
C PHE A 14 -27.88 -1.78 -2.33
N LEU A 15 -26.88 -2.47 -2.85
CA LEU A 15 -26.22 -2.09 -4.09
C LEU A 15 -27.18 -2.28 -5.28
N SER A 16 -27.29 -1.23 -6.09
CA SER A 16 -28.14 -1.23 -7.29
C SER A 16 -27.63 -2.24 -8.32
N ARG A 17 -28.56 -2.89 -9.06
CA ARG A 17 -28.24 -3.77 -10.19
C ARG A 17 -27.48 -3.09 -11.33
N GLU A 18 -27.42 -1.76 -11.35
CA GLU A 18 -26.65 -0.99 -12.32
C GLU A 18 -25.13 -1.18 -12.17
N ILE A 19 -24.67 -1.70 -11.01
CA ILE A 19 -23.27 -2.05 -10.77
C ILE A 19 -22.89 -3.39 -11.41
N GLU A 20 -23.88 -4.26 -11.69
CA GLU A 20 -23.64 -5.51 -12.40
C GLU A 20 -23.43 -5.24 -13.90
N LEU A 21 -22.34 -5.77 -14.44
CA LEU A 21 -22.12 -5.77 -15.89
C LEU A 21 -23.29 -6.51 -16.55
N THR A 22 -24.12 -5.79 -17.33
CA THR A 22 -25.25 -6.38 -18.04
C THR A 22 -24.72 -7.49 -18.97
N GLU A 23 -25.38 -8.67 -19.00
CA GLU A 23 -25.01 -9.84 -19.83
C GLU A 23 -24.74 -9.52 -21.32
N LYS A 24 -25.23 -8.39 -21.84
CA LYS A 24 -24.93 -7.92 -23.18
C LYS A 24 -23.42 -7.63 -23.39
N ASN A 25 -22.73 -7.22 -22.37
CA ASN A 25 -21.28 -6.98 -22.41
C ASN A 25 -20.44 -8.24 -22.03
N ALA A 26 -21.09 -9.27 -21.48
CA ALA A 26 -20.45 -10.54 -21.13
C ALA A 26 -20.32 -11.50 -22.31
N LYS A 27 -21.05 -11.29 -23.43
CA LYS A 27 -20.96 -12.12 -24.65
C LYS A 27 -19.73 -11.83 -25.50
N ASP A 28 -19.15 -10.65 -25.39
CA ASP A 28 -17.77 -10.45 -25.80
C ASP A 28 -16.88 -11.05 -24.71
N LYS A 29 -16.54 -12.34 -24.86
CA LYS A 29 -15.46 -12.95 -24.07
C LYS A 29 -14.32 -11.94 -24.06
N PRO A 30 -13.78 -11.55 -22.90
CA PRO A 30 -12.61 -10.71 -22.89
C PRO A 30 -11.50 -11.50 -23.59
N SER A 31 -11.34 -11.30 -24.88
CA SER A 31 -10.07 -11.59 -25.55
C SER A 31 -9.10 -10.82 -24.68
N ALA A 32 -8.08 -11.49 -24.17
CA ALA A 32 -7.10 -10.92 -23.24
C ALA A 32 -6.86 -9.46 -23.64
N ILE A 33 -7.39 -8.50 -22.85
CA ILE A 33 -7.35 -7.08 -23.21
C ILE A 33 -5.88 -6.74 -23.31
N LYS A 34 -5.39 -6.64 -24.54
CA LYS A 34 -4.00 -6.33 -24.79
C LYS A 34 -3.84 -4.84 -24.53
N LEU A 35 -3.01 -4.50 -23.56
CA LEU A 35 -2.63 -3.13 -23.32
C LEU A 35 -2.08 -2.51 -24.61
N SER A 36 -2.48 -1.29 -24.91
CA SER A 36 -1.88 -0.47 -25.97
C SER A 36 -0.37 -0.31 -25.71
N PRO A 37 0.47 -0.10 -26.73
CA PRO A 37 1.91 0.05 -26.54
C PRO A 37 2.28 1.14 -25.54
N GLN A 38 1.51 2.22 -25.49
CA GLN A 38 1.70 3.33 -24.56
C GLN A 38 1.36 2.91 -23.12
N SER A 39 0.17 2.35 -22.89
CA SER A 39 -0.26 1.86 -21.58
C SER A 39 0.65 0.73 -21.09
N LYS A 40 1.09 -0.17 -21.97
CA LYS A 40 2.01 -1.25 -21.64
C LYS A 40 3.31 -0.71 -21.04
N LYS A 41 3.89 0.34 -21.62
CA LYS A 41 5.13 0.97 -21.12
C LYS A 41 4.93 1.56 -19.73
N ILE A 42 3.81 2.26 -19.50
CA ILE A 42 3.47 2.87 -18.21
C ILE A 42 3.21 1.77 -17.17
N VAL A 43 2.34 0.82 -17.48
CA VAL A 43 1.94 -0.27 -16.57
C VAL A 43 3.14 -1.14 -16.19
N THR A 44 4.05 -1.46 -17.12
CA THR A 44 5.26 -2.22 -16.81
C THR A 44 6.16 -1.48 -15.82
N LYS A 45 6.36 -0.17 -16.01
CA LYS A 45 7.16 0.65 -15.07
C LYS A 45 6.48 0.73 -13.70
N LEU A 46 5.16 0.96 -13.66
CA LEU A 46 4.41 1.00 -12.40
C LEU A 46 4.40 -0.36 -11.71
N ALA A 47 4.24 -1.47 -12.46
CA ALA A 47 4.30 -2.82 -11.91
C ALA A 47 5.66 -3.10 -11.25
N ALA A 48 6.76 -2.71 -11.88
CA ALA A 48 8.10 -2.87 -11.32
C ALA A 48 8.28 -2.04 -10.03
N LEU A 49 7.86 -0.77 -10.02
CA LEU A 49 7.94 0.09 -8.85
C LEU A 49 7.03 -0.39 -7.71
N PHE A 50 5.78 -0.73 -8.01
CA PHE A 50 4.85 -1.27 -7.02
C PHE A 50 5.29 -2.63 -6.47
N SER A 51 6.00 -3.42 -7.27
CA SER A 51 6.63 -4.67 -6.82
C SER A 51 7.75 -4.41 -5.83
N LEU A 52 8.58 -3.38 -6.07
CA LEU A 52 9.63 -2.96 -5.13
C LEU A 52 9.01 -2.52 -3.78
N ASP A 53 7.96 -1.69 -3.82
CA ASP A 53 7.22 -1.28 -2.61
C ASP A 53 6.66 -2.48 -1.86
N SER A 54 6.01 -3.40 -2.60
CA SER A 54 5.38 -4.58 -2.02
C SER A 54 6.39 -5.56 -1.44
N PHE A 55 7.53 -5.75 -2.12
CA PHE A 55 8.68 -6.51 -1.62
C PHE A 55 9.19 -5.92 -0.30
N ALA A 56 9.43 -4.60 -0.27
CA ALA A 56 9.85 -3.90 0.94
C ALA A 56 8.79 -3.99 2.06
N GLY A 57 7.50 -3.94 1.70
CA GLY A 57 6.38 -4.11 2.63
C GLY A 57 6.35 -5.47 3.31
N GLY A 58 6.78 -6.52 2.62
CA GLY A 58 6.83 -7.87 3.18
C GLY A 58 7.88 -8.06 4.28
N PHE A 59 8.88 -7.16 4.40
CA PHE A 59 9.81 -7.14 5.53
C PHE A 59 9.15 -6.73 6.85
N VAL A 60 8.02 -6.03 6.79
CA VAL A 60 7.33 -5.46 7.94
C VAL A 60 5.86 -5.85 7.98
N LEU A 61 5.56 -7.10 7.61
CA LEU A 61 4.25 -7.67 7.83
C LEU A 61 3.87 -7.61 9.29
N GLN A 62 2.59 -7.56 9.59
CA GLN A 62 2.08 -7.48 10.96
C GLN A 62 2.65 -8.59 11.85
N SER A 63 2.83 -9.81 11.34
CA SER A 63 3.45 -10.92 12.07
C SER A 63 4.90 -10.64 12.46
N ILE A 64 5.70 -10.05 11.57
CA ILE A 64 7.09 -9.69 11.82
C ILE A 64 7.16 -8.53 12.82
N VAL A 65 6.29 -7.54 12.67
CA VAL A 65 6.16 -6.41 13.61
C VAL A 65 5.75 -6.91 15.00
N SER A 66 4.77 -7.82 15.08
CA SER A 66 4.36 -8.44 16.34
C SER A 66 5.51 -9.18 17.02
N PHE A 67 6.22 -10.01 16.25
CA PHE A 67 7.39 -10.74 16.73
C PHE A 67 8.48 -9.80 17.25
N TRP A 68 8.73 -8.70 16.52
CA TRP A 68 9.72 -7.70 16.93
C TRP A 68 9.33 -7.01 18.25
N PHE A 69 8.08 -6.55 18.40
CA PHE A 69 7.60 -5.94 19.64
C PHE A 69 7.69 -6.91 20.82
N PHE A 70 7.25 -8.15 20.60
CA PHE A 70 7.30 -9.19 21.63
C PHE A 70 8.75 -9.48 22.07
N THR A 71 9.66 -9.71 21.11
CA THR A 71 11.04 -10.08 21.41
C THR A 71 11.85 -8.92 21.99
N ARG A 72 11.55 -7.67 21.56
CA ARG A 72 12.33 -6.48 21.96
C ARG A 72 11.90 -5.90 23.29
N PHE A 73 10.61 -5.96 23.62
CA PHE A 73 10.03 -5.26 24.76
C PHE A 73 9.25 -6.18 25.70
N ASP A 74 9.18 -7.47 25.44
CA ASP A 74 8.44 -8.46 26.24
C ASP A 74 6.97 -8.07 26.49
N VAL A 75 6.32 -7.53 25.47
CA VAL A 75 4.93 -7.05 25.53
C VAL A 75 3.95 -8.21 25.48
N THR A 76 2.79 -8.02 26.12
CA THR A 76 1.72 -9.02 26.14
C THR A 76 0.93 -9.05 24.82
N LEU A 77 0.13 -10.12 24.62
CA LEU A 77 -0.84 -10.16 23.51
C LEU A 77 -1.89 -9.05 23.60
N SER A 78 -2.23 -8.61 24.80
CA SER A 78 -3.13 -7.48 25.03
C SER A 78 -2.54 -6.18 24.51
N ASP A 79 -1.24 -5.94 24.78
CA ASP A 79 -0.53 -4.74 24.28
C ASP A 79 -0.49 -4.74 22.76
N LEU A 80 -0.16 -5.88 22.14
CA LEU A 80 -0.16 -6.03 20.69
C LEU A 80 -1.55 -5.79 20.08
N SER A 81 -2.60 -6.32 20.71
CA SER A 81 -3.98 -6.09 20.29
C SER A 81 -4.33 -4.61 20.32
N MET A 82 -3.93 -3.89 21.37
CA MET A 82 -4.12 -2.44 21.48
C MET A 82 -3.37 -1.69 20.39
N VAL A 83 -2.07 -2.02 20.16
CA VAL A 83 -1.26 -1.42 19.10
C VAL A 83 -1.94 -1.53 17.74
N PHE A 84 -2.34 -2.74 17.35
CA PHE A 84 -2.92 -2.98 16.03
C PHE A 84 -4.36 -2.47 15.89
N SER A 85 -5.13 -2.45 16.96
CA SER A 85 -6.48 -1.87 16.95
C SER A 85 -6.43 -0.36 16.69
N ILE A 86 -5.59 0.37 17.43
CA ILE A 86 -5.43 1.81 17.26
C ILE A 86 -4.82 2.10 15.87
N ALA A 87 -3.81 1.34 15.45
CA ALA A 87 -3.22 1.45 14.13
C ALA A 87 -4.25 1.26 13.00
N GLY A 88 -5.18 0.30 13.16
CA GLY A 88 -6.27 0.06 12.22
C GLY A 88 -7.23 1.26 12.11
N VAL A 89 -7.60 1.86 13.24
CA VAL A 89 -8.45 3.06 13.28
C VAL A 89 -7.74 4.23 12.58
N LEU A 90 -6.46 4.48 12.89
CA LEU A 90 -5.68 5.53 12.25
C LEU A 90 -5.56 5.30 10.73
N THR A 91 -5.36 4.06 10.31
CA THR A 91 -5.34 3.69 8.89
C THR A 91 -6.66 4.01 8.20
N ALA A 92 -7.81 3.69 8.81
CA ALA A 92 -9.11 4.01 8.24
C ALA A 92 -9.31 5.52 8.06
N PHE A 93 -8.92 6.33 9.05
CA PHE A 93 -8.93 7.79 8.92
C PHE A 93 -7.98 8.29 7.86
N SER A 94 -6.81 7.68 7.70
CA SER A 94 -5.81 8.10 6.72
C SER A 94 -6.31 8.00 5.28
N PHE A 95 -7.20 7.05 4.96
CA PHE A 95 -7.81 6.95 3.63
C PHE A 95 -8.68 8.17 3.29
N ILE A 96 -9.43 8.70 4.25
CA ILE A 96 -10.24 9.90 4.06
C ILE A 96 -9.35 11.14 3.87
N VAL A 97 -8.27 11.22 4.64
CA VAL A 97 -7.29 12.31 4.53
C VAL A 97 -6.56 12.24 3.19
N ALA A 98 -6.21 11.03 2.73
CA ALA A 98 -5.52 10.80 1.47
C ALA A 98 -6.28 11.36 0.25
N THR A 99 -7.61 11.17 0.19
CA THR A 99 -8.43 11.70 -0.90
C THR A 99 -8.43 13.23 -0.91
N LYS A 100 -8.65 13.86 0.25
CA LYS A 100 -8.62 15.32 0.38
C LYS A 100 -7.25 15.93 0.06
N LEU A 101 -6.18 15.22 0.41
CA LEU A 101 -4.82 15.65 0.13
C LEU A 101 -4.50 15.52 -1.36
N ALA A 102 -4.94 14.42 -2.00
CA ALA A 102 -4.79 14.20 -3.42
C ALA A 102 -5.50 15.28 -4.27
N ASP A 103 -6.69 15.73 -3.83
CA ASP A 103 -7.39 16.84 -4.47
C ASP A 103 -6.62 18.16 -4.42
N ARG A 104 -5.77 18.37 -3.41
CA ARG A 104 -5.01 19.61 -3.22
C ARG A 104 -3.65 19.60 -3.88
N ILE A 105 -2.89 18.52 -3.70
CA ILE A 105 -1.49 18.46 -4.14
C ILE A 105 -1.23 17.44 -5.26
N GLY A 106 -2.28 16.71 -5.69
CA GLY A 106 -2.20 15.68 -6.72
C GLY A 106 -1.84 14.30 -6.20
N LEU A 107 -2.13 13.27 -7.02
CA LEU A 107 -2.01 11.87 -6.63
C LEU A 107 -0.55 11.46 -6.34
N ILE A 108 0.38 11.78 -7.23
CA ILE A 108 1.81 11.41 -7.08
C ILE A 108 2.43 12.09 -5.87
N ASN A 109 2.15 13.39 -5.68
CA ASN A 109 2.68 14.12 -4.54
C ASN A 109 2.14 13.56 -3.23
N THR A 110 0.84 13.22 -3.17
CA THR A 110 0.24 12.60 -1.99
C THR A 110 0.91 11.27 -1.68
N MET A 111 1.07 10.39 -2.68
CA MET A 111 1.76 9.11 -2.49
C MET A 111 3.15 9.30 -1.88
N VAL A 112 3.97 10.15 -2.48
CA VAL A 112 5.38 10.30 -2.10
C VAL A 112 5.56 11.06 -0.79
N PHE A 113 4.89 12.21 -0.64
CA PHE A 113 5.12 13.08 0.53
C PHE A 113 4.49 12.55 1.82
N THR A 114 3.55 11.62 1.76
CA THR A 114 3.05 10.91 2.94
C THR A 114 3.87 9.65 3.23
N HIS A 115 4.35 8.99 2.18
CA HIS A 115 5.03 7.70 2.30
C HIS A 115 6.48 7.84 2.77
N ILE A 116 7.25 8.83 2.28
CA ILE A 116 8.64 9.06 2.72
C ILE A 116 8.73 9.30 4.24
N PRO A 117 7.96 10.23 4.86
CA PRO A 117 8.01 10.40 6.32
C PRO A 117 7.59 9.14 7.07
N SER A 118 6.56 8.43 6.58
CA SER A 118 6.13 7.16 7.15
C SER A 118 7.23 6.10 7.16
N ASN A 119 8.01 6.02 6.07
CA ASN A 119 9.12 5.07 5.95
C ASN A 119 10.34 5.49 6.80
N ALA A 120 10.58 6.78 6.96
CA ALA A 120 11.57 7.29 7.91
C ALA A 120 11.17 6.93 9.36
N LEU A 121 9.90 7.12 9.73
CA LEU A 121 9.38 6.69 11.04
C LEU A 121 9.56 5.19 11.26
N MET A 122 9.36 4.37 10.22
CA MET A 122 9.60 2.92 10.31
C MET A 122 11.05 2.60 10.65
N ILE A 123 12.01 3.31 10.06
CA ILE A 123 13.44 3.17 10.40
C ILE A 123 13.67 3.59 11.86
N PHE A 124 13.06 4.69 12.31
CA PHE A 124 13.20 5.14 13.71
C PHE A 124 12.59 4.16 14.72
N VAL A 125 11.49 3.47 14.38
CA VAL A 125 10.96 2.38 15.21
C VAL A 125 12.04 1.34 15.53
N ALA A 126 12.89 0.97 14.55
CA ALA A 126 13.97 0.01 14.71
C ALA A 126 14.96 0.35 15.86
N PHE A 127 15.11 1.63 16.16
CA PHE A 127 16.06 2.17 17.15
C PHE A 127 15.36 2.65 18.43
N ALA A 128 14.05 2.48 18.57
CA ALA A 128 13.31 2.93 19.73
C ALA A 128 13.85 2.28 21.03
N PRO A 129 14.18 3.06 22.06
CA PRO A 129 14.73 2.55 23.31
C PRO A 129 13.67 1.92 24.23
N THR A 130 12.41 2.32 24.11
CA THR A 130 11.30 1.87 24.95
C THR A 130 10.08 1.50 24.11
N PHE A 131 9.21 0.64 24.66
CA PHE A 131 7.95 0.27 24.03
C PHE A 131 7.09 1.49 23.70
N GLN A 132 6.98 2.45 24.62
CA GLN A 132 6.14 3.64 24.45
C GLN A 132 6.59 4.48 23.25
N ILE A 133 7.91 4.67 23.08
CA ILE A 133 8.46 5.40 21.93
C ILE A 133 8.22 4.60 20.63
N ALA A 134 8.48 3.30 20.64
CA ALA A 134 8.21 2.43 19.49
C ALA A 134 6.73 2.45 19.09
N PHE A 135 5.84 2.40 20.06
CA PHE A 135 4.39 2.45 19.90
C PHE A 135 3.96 3.77 19.24
N LEU A 136 4.39 4.92 19.78
CA LEU A 136 4.04 6.23 19.22
C LEU A 136 4.58 6.42 17.79
N LEU A 137 5.82 6.03 17.55
CA LEU A 137 6.41 6.08 16.20
C LEU A 137 5.66 5.17 15.21
N TYR A 138 5.28 3.96 15.65
CA TYR A 138 4.51 3.03 14.84
C TYR A 138 3.12 3.55 14.51
N LEU A 139 2.41 4.14 15.49
CA LEU A 139 1.11 4.77 15.27
C LEU A 139 1.20 5.98 14.32
N ALA A 140 2.17 6.86 14.52
CA ALA A 140 2.41 8.00 13.63
C ALA A 140 2.69 7.53 12.19
N ARG A 141 3.49 6.47 12.04
CA ARG A 141 3.71 5.81 10.76
C ARG A 141 2.40 5.32 10.14
N MET A 142 1.56 4.60 10.90
CA MET A 142 0.33 4.00 10.40
C MET A 142 -0.69 5.05 9.94
N GLY A 143 -0.71 6.22 10.55
CA GLY A 143 -1.52 7.36 10.10
C GLY A 143 -1.15 7.91 8.73
N MET A 144 0.04 7.61 8.21
CA MET A 144 0.51 8.11 6.91
C MET A 144 0.78 6.99 5.89
N SER A 145 1.19 5.80 6.35
CA SER A 145 1.72 4.73 5.51
C SER A 145 0.72 4.14 4.51
N GLN A 146 -0.57 4.29 4.77
CA GLN A 146 -1.62 3.69 3.95
C GLN A 146 -2.31 4.71 3.03
N MET A 147 -1.91 5.98 3.10
CA MET A 147 -2.45 7.03 2.22
C MET A 147 -2.10 6.81 0.74
N ASP A 148 -1.03 6.05 0.46
CA ASP A 148 -0.63 5.69 -0.90
C ASP A 148 -1.59 4.69 -1.56
N VAL A 149 -2.34 3.90 -0.81
CA VAL A 149 -3.19 2.83 -1.35
C VAL A 149 -4.31 3.38 -2.26
N PRO A 150 -5.21 4.27 -1.80
CA PRO A 150 -6.25 4.83 -2.66
C PRO A 150 -5.67 5.70 -3.78
N THR A 151 -4.64 6.49 -3.50
CA THR A 151 -4.02 7.37 -4.50
C THR A 151 -3.31 6.59 -5.60
N ARG A 152 -2.67 5.48 -5.28
CA ARG A 152 -2.03 4.57 -6.24
C ARG A 152 -3.03 3.93 -7.19
N GLN A 153 -4.17 3.46 -6.65
CA GLN A 153 -5.23 2.86 -7.46
C GLN A 153 -5.85 3.89 -8.39
N SER A 154 -6.14 5.09 -7.88
CA SER A 154 -6.66 6.20 -8.66
C SER A 154 -5.67 6.63 -9.74
N TYR A 155 -4.38 6.74 -9.42
CA TYR A 155 -3.35 7.09 -10.38
C TYR A 155 -3.24 6.05 -11.52
N LEU A 156 -3.17 4.76 -11.18
CA LEU A 156 -3.12 3.70 -12.17
C LEU A 156 -4.32 3.77 -13.12
N ALA A 157 -5.52 3.95 -12.58
CA ALA A 157 -6.75 4.04 -13.37
C ALA A 157 -6.80 5.29 -14.27
N SER A 158 -6.15 6.38 -13.87
CA SER A 158 -6.17 7.66 -14.62
C SER A 158 -5.10 7.77 -15.70
N VAL A 159 -4.09 6.92 -15.73
CA VAL A 159 -3.01 6.94 -16.73
C VAL A 159 -3.12 5.85 -17.80
N VAL A 160 -4.19 5.05 -17.74
CA VAL A 160 -4.52 4.03 -18.74
C VAL A 160 -5.94 4.27 -19.27
N LYS A 161 -6.25 3.75 -20.46
CA LYS A 161 -7.59 3.82 -21.04
C LYS A 161 -8.61 3.05 -20.19
N ASP A 162 -9.87 3.46 -20.21
CA ASP A 162 -10.94 2.85 -19.40
C ASP A 162 -11.06 1.35 -19.61
N GLU A 163 -10.98 0.89 -20.87
CA GLU A 163 -11.05 -0.53 -21.24
C GLU A 163 -9.84 -1.34 -20.72
N GLU A 164 -8.71 -0.68 -20.49
CA GLU A 164 -7.44 -1.31 -20.05
C GLU A 164 -7.26 -1.34 -18.52
N ARG A 165 -8.11 -0.64 -17.77
CA ARG A 165 -7.98 -0.49 -16.28
C ARG A 165 -7.95 -1.83 -15.56
N ILE A 166 -8.81 -2.76 -15.94
CA ILE A 166 -8.88 -4.09 -15.31
C ILE A 166 -7.59 -4.87 -15.55
N ALA A 167 -7.09 -4.87 -16.79
CA ALA A 167 -5.85 -5.55 -17.15
C ALA A 167 -4.63 -4.91 -16.44
N ALA A 168 -4.56 -3.59 -16.39
CA ALA A 168 -3.50 -2.86 -15.70
C ALA A 168 -3.50 -3.14 -14.19
N ALA A 169 -4.67 -3.13 -13.55
CA ALA A 169 -4.82 -3.49 -12.13
C ALA A 169 -4.43 -4.96 -11.87
N GLY A 170 -4.85 -5.88 -12.74
CA GLY A 170 -4.48 -7.28 -12.65
C GLY A 170 -2.97 -7.50 -12.72
N ILE A 171 -2.29 -6.91 -13.70
CA ILE A 171 -0.83 -7.02 -13.86
C ILE A 171 -0.09 -6.45 -12.65
N THR A 172 -0.43 -5.24 -12.23
CA THR A 172 0.25 -4.59 -11.11
C THR A 172 0.00 -5.31 -9.78
N ASN A 173 -1.24 -5.76 -9.49
CA ASN A 173 -1.54 -6.49 -8.27
C ASN A 173 -0.89 -7.87 -8.23
N THR A 174 -0.88 -8.60 -9.35
CA THR A 174 -0.21 -9.91 -9.44
C THR A 174 1.29 -9.77 -9.19
N SER A 175 1.95 -8.81 -9.85
CA SER A 175 3.37 -8.54 -9.65
C SER A 175 3.68 -8.20 -8.18
N ARG A 176 2.87 -7.37 -7.54
CA ARG A 176 2.99 -7.02 -6.12
C ARG A 176 2.86 -8.25 -5.22
N ASN A 177 1.84 -9.06 -5.43
CA ASN A 177 1.58 -10.23 -4.60
C ASN A 177 2.72 -11.26 -4.68
N ILE A 178 3.27 -11.50 -5.88
CA ILE A 178 4.40 -12.40 -6.07
C ILE A 178 5.62 -11.92 -5.28
N THR A 179 5.96 -10.64 -5.38
CA THR A 179 7.14 -10.09 -4.69
C THR A 179 6.94 -10.03 -3.19
N GLN A 180 5.74 -9.72 -2.72
CA GLN A 180 5.41 -9.73 -1.30
C GLN A 180 5.46 -11.12 -0.69
N ALA A 181 5.12 -12.16 -1.44
CA ALA A 181 5.14 -13.53 -0.93
C ALA A 181 6.56 -14.04 -0.62
N VAL A 182 7.58 -13.53 -1.31
CA VAL A 182 8.98 -13.94 -1.14
C VAL A 182 9.66 -13.22 0.03
N SER A 183 9.34 -11.96 0.25
CA SER A 183 10.09 -11.09 1.16
C SER A 183 10.03 -11.48 2.65
N PRO A 184 8.97 -12.08 3.22
CA PRO A 184 8.98 -12.52 4.62
C PRO A 184 10.03 -13.61 4.93
N SER A 185 10.30 -14.49 3.96
CA SER A 185 11.35 -15.51 4.11
C SER A 185 12.73 -14.86 4.24
N ILE A 186 12.99 -13.83 3.44
CA ILE A 186 14.23 -13.05 3.51
C ILE A 186 14.28 -12.27 4.83
N ALA A 187 13.17 -11.68 5.27
CA ALA A 187 13.09 -10.99 6.55
C ALA A 187 13.44 -11.94 7.73
N GLY A 188 12.93 -13.18 7.68
CA GLY A 188 13.26 -14.20 8.68
C GLY A 188 14.76 -14.53 8.74
N VAL A 189 15.41 -14.68 7.59
CA VAL A 189 16.86 -14.89 7.50
C VAL A 189 17.63 -13.69 8.06
N LEU A 190 17.20 -12.45 7.74
CA LEU A 190 17.84 -11.23 8.25
C LEU A 190 17.75 -11.12 9.78
N ILE A 191 16.61 -11.47 10.36
CA ILE A 191 16.42 -11.48 11.81
C ILE A 191 17.38 -12.48 12.49
N GLN A 192 17.55 -13.66 11.88
CA GLN A 192 18.41 -14.71 12.44
C GLN A 192 19.91 -14.42 12.26
N SER A 193 20.30 -13.85 11.11
CA SER A 193 21.70 -13.72 10.73
C SER A 193 22.33 -12.36 11.04
N LEU A 194 21.52 -11.29 11.17
CA LEU A 194 22.03 -9.94 11.38
C LEU A 194 21.52 -9.35 12.69
N LEU A 195 20.37 -8.70 12.64
CA LEU A 195 19.76 -7.99 13.76
C LEU A 195 18.23 -8.10 13.70
N LEU A 196 17.60 -8.22 14.85
CA LEU A 196 16.14 -8.24 15.00
C LEU A 196 15.44 -7.07 14.28
N SER A 197 16.09 -5.91 14.26
CA SER A 197 15.55 -4.67 13.64
C SER A 197 15.93 -4.49 12.17
N ALA A 198 16.75 -5.36 11.58
CA ALA A 198 17.20 -5.25 10.19
C ALA A 198 16.06 -5.14 9.17
N PRO A 199 14.94 -5.88 9.28
CA PRO A 199 13.82 -5.76 8.36
C PRO A 199 13.19 -4.36 8.32
N PHE A 200 13.13 -3.67 9.46
CA PHE A 200 12.58 -2.30 9.53
C PHE A 200 13.44 -1.30 8.77
N VAL A 201 14.77 -1.40 8.96
CA VAL A 201 15.72 -0.50 8.28
C VAL A 201 15.75 -0.75 6.79
N LEU A 202 15.90 -2.01 6.38
CA LEU A 202 15.94 -2.38 4.96
C LEU A 202 14.61 -2.13 4.27
N GLY A 203 13.49 -2.51 4.89
CA GLY A 203 12.16 -2.24 4.37
C GLY A 203 11.91 -0.74 4.20
N GLY A 204 12.27 0.08 5.22
CA GLY A 204 12.14 1.54 5.14
C GLY A 204 13.00 2.17 4.05
N ALA A 205 14.27 1.75 3.95
CA ALA A 205 15.18 2.24 2.93
C ALA A 205 14.71 1.89 1.50
N LEU A 206 14.29 0.65 1.27
CA LEU A 206 13.76 0.23 -0.03
C LEU A 206 12.49 0.98 -0.42
N LYS A 207 11.60 1.25 0.55
CA LYS A 207 10.39 2.05 0.31
C LYS A 207 10.73 3.51 -0.01
N ILE A 208 11.70 4.12 0.66
CA ILE A 208 12.17 5.47 0.31
C ILE A 208 12.76 5.49 -1.10
N ILE A 209 13.55 4.48 -1.49
CA ILE A 209 14.05 4.33 -2.86
C ILE A 209 12.90 4.24 -3.86
N TYR A 210 11.89 3.42 -3.57
CA TYR A 210 10.68 3.35 -4.38
C TYR A 210 10.02 4.72 -4.55
N ASP A 211 9.83 5.47 -3.46
CA ASP A 211 9.18 6.78 -3.47
C ASP A 211 9.95 7.79 -4.36
N VAL A 212 11.28 7.83 -4.22
CA VAL A 212 12.14 8.69 -5.03
C VAL A 212 12.07 8.29 -6.52
N LEU A 213 12.11 7.00 -6.82
CA LEU A 213 12.00 6.49 -8.19
C LEU A 213 10.60 6.76 -8.77
N LEU A 214 9.54 6.59 -8.01
CA LEU A 214 8.18 6.90 -8.41
C LEU A 214 8.06 8.39 -8.76
N TYR A 215 8.50 9.26 -7.86
CA TYR A 215 8.45 10.71 -8.07
C TYR A 215 9.24 11.14 -9.31
N SER A 216 10.48 10.68 -9.46
CA SER A 216 11.34 11.05 -10.58
C SER A 216 10.80 10.62 -11.94
N ASN A 217 10.15 9.45 -12.01
CA ASN A 217 9.61 8.92 -13.26
C ASN A 217 8.22 9.46 -13.63
N PHE A 218 7.40 9.78 -12.63
CA PHE A 218 5.97 10.00 -12.84
C PHE A 218 5.45 11.39 -12.48
N LYS A 219 6.22 12.27 -11.81
CA LYS A 219 5.79 13.63 -11.45
C LYS A 219 5.34 14.50 -12.63
N LYS A 220 5.80 14.19 -13.85
CA LYS A 220 5.43 14.92 -15.08
C LYS A 220 4.23 14.30 -15.80
N ILE A 221 3.81 13.09 -15.44
CA ILE A 221 2.68 12.40 -16.04
C ILE A 221 1.47 12.70 -15.18
N LYS A 222 0.82 13.82 -15.48
CA LYS A 222 -0.39 14.24 -14.76
C LYS A 222 -1.62 13.54 -15.35
N PRO A 223 -2.54 13.03 -14.48
CA PRO A 223 -3.88 12.62 -14.90
C PRO A 223 -4.64 13.75 -15.59
N GLU A 224 -5.60 13.42 -16.47
CA GLU A 224 -6.38 14.41 -17.19
C GLU A 224 -7.05 15.43 -16.26
N HIS A 225 -7.61 14.97 -15.14
CA HIS A 225 -8.26 15.85 -14.14
C HIS A 225 -7.29 16.72 -13.30
N GLU A 226 -5.98 16.51 -13.41
CA GLU A 226 -4.94 17.32 -12.76
C GLU A 226 -4.25 18.29 -13.74
N GLN A 227 -4.55 18.21 -15.04
CA GLN A 227 -3.90 19.05 -16.06
C GLN A 227 -4.41 20.49 -16.03
N ASP A 228 -5.64 20.70 -15.54
CA ASP A 228 -6.31 22.00 -15.48
C ASP A 228 -6.08 22.73 -14.13
N LYS A 229 -5.29 22.17 -13.23
CA LYS A 229 -4.88 22.77 -11.94
C LYS A 229 -3.42 23.21 -11.99
#